data_7cca9c6175d960c1584526f7d9f25697
#
_entry.id   7cca9c6175d960c1584526f7d9f25697
#
_cell.length_a   1.000
_cell.length_b   1.000
_cell.length_c   1.000
_cell.angle_alpha   90.00
_cell.angle_beta   90.00
_cell.angle_gamma   90.00
#
_symmetry.space_group_name_H-M   'P 1'
#
loop_
_entity.id
_entity.type
_entity.pdbx_description
1 polymer ?
#
loop_
_entity_poly.entity_id
_entity_poly.type
_entity_poly.pdbx_seq_one_letter_code
_entity_poly.pdbx_strand_id
1 'polypeptide(L)'
;DTLEPFISELLLFDEHLPVAEQTDGTSEIFPIDAADWLSEPALLTDFYGLLTSAHYRTSPLDLRRLLDAPGMTFSASRMHNTLTGALWLVDEGGLSAELAQEVWAGRRRPRGNLVAQSLAAHAGFPEAAVLRSRRVSRIAVHPAFRRRGIARDLLAAQKQCAQQAGLDFLSVSFGYTSDLASLWQQAGFRLVRISTQKEASSGCYAAMAIL
;
A
#
# COMPACT_ATOMS: atom_id res chain seq x y z
N ASP A 1 11.41 -8.34 33.26
CA ASP A 1 11.06 -9.48 32.40
C ASP A 1 11.82 -9.33 31.08
N THR A 2 12.70 -10.31 30.78
CA THR A 2 13.58 -10.24 29.59
C THR A 2 12.88 -10.70 28.31
N LEU A 3 11.68 -11.27 28.41
CA LEU A 3 10.94 -11.80 27.28
C LEU A 3 10.26 -10.67 26.47
N GLU A 4 9.73 -9.66 27.15
CA GLU A 4 9.00 -8.57 26.51
C GLU A 4 9.90 -7.72 25.59
N PRO A 5 11.11 -7.27 26.00
CA PRO A 5 12.03 -6.61 25.08
C PRO A 5 12.43 -7.49 23.89
N PHE A 6 12.69 -8.78 24.14
CA PHE A 6 13.04 -9.73 23.07
C PHE A 6 11.90 -9.89 22.04
N ILE A 7 10.66 -10.01 22.51
CA ILE A 7 9.49 -10.08 21.62
C ILE A 7 9.27 -8.77 20.87
N SER A 8 9.46 -7.63 21.53
CA SER A 8 9.33 -6.32 20.91
C SER A 8 10.35 -6.12 19.80
N GLU A 9 11.60 -6.50 20.04
CA GLU A 9 12.67 -6.47 19.04
C GLU A 9 12.40 -7.45 17.88
N LEU A 10 12.02 -8.70 18.21
CA LEU A 10 11.73 -9.74 17.21
C LEU A 10 10.55 -9.37 16.29
N LEU A 11 9.54 -8.71 16.83
CA LEU A 11 8.31 -8.34 16.11
C LEU A 11 8.31 -6.89 15.63
N LEU A 12 9.41 -6.17 15.79
CA LEU A 12 9.57 -4.77 15.42
C LEU A 12 8.45 -3.88 16.00
N PHE A 13 8.06 -4.14 17.26
CA PHE A 13 7.02 -3.33 17.92
C PHE A 13 7.49 -1.93 18.32
N ASP A 14 8.79 -1.76 18.51
CA ASP A 14 9.36 -0.46 18.78
C ASP A 14 9.38 0.35 17.48
N GLU A 15 8.55 1.36 17.41
CA GLU A 15 8.45 2.25 16.25
C GLU A 15 9.71 3.10 16.14
N HIS A 16 10.67 2.65 15.35
CA HIS A 16 11.83 3.44 15.00
C HIS A 16 11.60 4.11 13.64
N LEU A 17 11.36 5.42 13.68
CA LEU A 17 11.51 6.22 12.48
C LEU A 17 13.01 6.32 12.15
N PRO A 18 13.39 6.13 10.87
CA PRO A 18 14.75 6.40 10.43
C PRO A 18 15.17 7.80 10.86
N VAL A 19 16.37 7.95 11.41
CA VAL A 19 16.89 9.27 11.80
C VAL A 19 17.28 10.03 10.54
N ALA A 20 16.71 11.22 10.35
CA ALA A 20 17.05 12.10 9.23
C ALA A 20 18.27 12.94 9.58
N GLU A 21 19.44 12.52 9.15
CA GLU A 21 20.71 13.25 9.37
C GLU A 21 20.86 14.43 8.41
N GLN A 22 20.44 14.28 7.15
CA GLN A 22 20.50 15.30 6.11
C GLN A 22 19.19 15.33 5.33
N THR A 23 18.69 16.53 5.07
CA THR A 23 17.43 16.70 4.36
C THR A 23 17.58 17.30 2.97
N ASP A 24 18.77 17.71 2.57
CA ASP A 24 19.02 18.31 1.26
C ASP A 24 19.45 17.26 0.24
N GLY A 25 18.89 17.31 -0.96
CA GLY A 25 19.21 16.40 -2.04
C GLY A 25 17.98 15.84 -2.77
N THR A 26 18.23 14.91 -3.69
CA THR A 26 17.21 14.18 -4.43
C THR A 26 17.02 12.78 -3.84
N SER A 27 15.76 12.33 -3.77
CA SER A 27 15.45 10.95 -3.37
C SER A 27 15.61 10.01 -4.55
N GLU A 28 16.30 8.90 -4.32
CA GLU A 28 16.35 7.76 -5.24
C GLU A 28 15.21 6.81 -4.93
N ILE A 29 14.50 6.35 -5.97
CA ILE A 29 13.43 5.35 -5.85
C ILE A 29 13.97 4.01 -6.32
N PHE A 30 13.71 2.96 -5.53
CA PHE A 30 14.15 1.60 -5.84
C PHE A 30 13.08 0.57 -5.46
N PRO A 31 12.99 -0.55 -6.21
CA PRO A 31 12.19 -1.69 -5.80
C PRO A 31 12.88 -2.42 -4.65
N ILE A 32 12.11 -3.16 -3.87
CA ILE A 32 12.63 -4.02 -2.81
C ILE A 32 12.09 -5.43 -3.07
N ASP A 33 12.96 -6.42 -3.04
CA ASP A 33 12.59 -7.83 -3.15
C ASP A 33 12.91 -8.61 -1.85
N ALA A 34 12.56 -9.90 -1.84
CA ALA A 34 12.75 -10.73 -0.65
C ALA A 34 14.24 -10.93 -0.28
N ALA A 35 15.16 -10.84 -1.25
CA ALA A 35 16.58 -10.96 -0.98
C ALA A 35 17.13 -9.71 -0.28
N ASP A 36 16.58 -8.54 -0.60
CA ASP A 36 16.98 -7.29 0.03
C ASP A 36 16.69 -7.28 1.53
N TRP A 37 15.56 -7.87 1.97
CA TRP A 37 15.24 -8.00 3.38
C TRP A 37 16.27 -8.83 4.16
N LEU A 38 16.86 -9.83 3.52
CA LEU A 38 17.87 -10.70 4.14
C LEU A 38 19.26 -10.09 4.11
N SER A 39 19.59 -9.36 3.05
CA SER A 39 20.91 -8.75 2.87
C SER A 39 21.08 -7.46 3.65
N GLU A 40 19.99 -6.71 3.87
CA GLU A 40 19.97 -5.43 4.58
C GLU A 40 18.85 -5.42 5.65
N PRO A 41 19.02 -6.06 6.81
CA PRO A 41 17.99 -6.12 7.86
C PRO A 41 17.53 -4.74 8.36
N ALA A 42 18.42 -3.74 8.34
CA ALA A 42 18.09 -2.36 8.68
C ALA A 42 17.01 -1.78 7.73
N LEU A 43 17.06 -2.13 6.43
CA LEU A 43 16.06 -1.72 5.46
C LEU A 43 14.66 -2.20 5.83
N LEU A 44 14.54 -3.46 6.29
CA LEU A 44 13.28 -4.02 6.77
C LEU A 44 12.73 -3.25 7.96
N THR A 45 13.59 -2.98 8.94
CA THR A 45 13.23 -2.24 10.16
C THR A 45 12.76 -0.82 9.83
N ASP A 46 13.53 -0.09 9.02
CA ASP A 46 13.20 1.27 8.60
C ASP A 46 11.93 1.33 7.75
N PHE A 47 11.78 0.41 6.81
CA PHE A 47 10.60 0.32 5.95
C PHE A 47 9.34 0.02 6.77
N TYR A 48 9.39 -0.97 7.65
CA TYR A 48 8.27 -1.32 8.51
C TYR A 48 7.97 -0.21 9.51
N GLY A 49 8.99 0.37 10.15
CA GLY A 49 8.85 1.50 11.07
C GLY A 49 8.19 2.72 10.39
N LEU A 50 8.57 3.01 9.14
CA LEU A 50 7.96 4.10 8.39
C LEU A 50 6.48 3.85 8.10
N LEU A 51 6.11 2.61 7.74
CA LEU A 51 4.71 2.23 7.51
C LEU A 51 3.89 2.24 8.81
N THR A 52 4.46 1.79 9.93
CA THR A 52 3.76 1.78 11.24
C THR A 52 3.47 3.18 11.73
N SER A 53 4.42 4.10 11.57
CA SER A 53 4.27 5.50 11.98
C SER A 53 3.14 6.26 11.24
N ALA A 54 2.79 5.81 10.03
CA ALA A 54 1.81 6.45 9.17
C ALA A 54 0.42 5.79 9.19
N HIS A 55 0.31 4.58 9.72
CA HIS A 55 -0.91 3.77 9.66
C HIS A 55 -1.33 3.26 11.03
N TYR A 56 -2.54 3.62 11.45
CA TYR A 56 -3.11 3.34 12.77
C TYR A 56 -3.21 1.85 13.16
N ARG A 57 -3.12 0.91 12.21
CA ARG A 57 -3.23 -0.53 12.47
C ARG A 57 -2.17 -1.28 11.70
N THR A 58 -0.97 -1.32 12.22
CA THR A 58 0.04 -2.32 11.87
C THR A 58 0.03 -3.42 12.92
N SER A 59 0.23 -4.64 12.48
CA SER A 59 0.20 -5.82 13.34
C SER A 59 1.36 -6.74 12.98
N PRO A 60 1.79 -7.63 13.88
CA PRO A 60 2.78 -8.66 13.57
C PRO A 60 2.41 -9.51 12.35
N LEU A 61 1.11 -9.62 12.06
CA LEU A 61 0.63 -10.30 10.86
C LEU A 61 1.00 -9.54 9.58
N ASP A 62 1.10 -8.21 9.64
CA ASP A 62 1.54 -7.41 8.49
C ASP A 62 3.03 -7.61 8.23
N LEU A 63 3.85 -7.71 9.26
CA LEU A 63 5.27 -8.06 9.12
C LEU A 63 5.43 -9.44 8.47
N ARG A 64 4.68 -10.44 8.92
CA ARG A 64 4.68 -11.76 8.31
C ARG A 64 4.24 -11.73 6.84
N ARG A 65 3.22 -10.96 6.51
CA ARG A 65 2.77 -10.79 5.12
C ARG A 65 3.83 -10.13 4.24
N LEU A 66 4.55 -9.16 4.79
CA LEU A 66 5.64 -8.49 4.10
C LEU A 66 6.76 -9.47 3.73
N LEU A 67 7.06 -10.41 4.63
CA LEU A 67 8.12 -11.40 4.43
C LEU A 67 7.70 -12.58 3.53
N ASP A 68 6.49 -13.11 3.70
CA ASP A 68 6.12 -14.44 3.21
C ASP A 68 4.98 -14.43 2.18
N ALA A 69 4.15 -13.39 2.09
CA ALA A 69 2.95 -13.47 1.29
C ALA A 69 3.23 -13.24 -0.20
N PRO A 70 2.67 -14.09 -1.09
CA PRO A 70 2.77 -13.88 -2.53
C PRO A 70 1.93 -12.67 -2.99
N GLY A 71 2.26 -12.13 -4.17
CA GLY A 71 1.52 -11.02 -4.78
C GLY A 71 1.73 -9.69 -4.07
N MET A 72 2.82 -9.53 -3.33
CA MET A 72 3.25 -8.29 -2.71
C MET A 72 4.35 -7.63 -3.54
N THR A 73 4.28 -6.32 -3.65
CA THR A 73 5.31 -5.51 -4.30
C THR A 73 5.70 -4.38 -3.36
N PHE A 74 6.99 -4.16 -3.21
CA PHE A 74 7.52 -3.14 -2.33
C PHE A 74 8.40 -2.19 -3.12
N SER A 75 8.34 -0.91 -2.75
CA SER A 75 9.20 0.13 -3.30
C SER A 75 9.50 1.15 -2.22
N ALA A 76 10.67 1.70 -2.25
CA ALA A 76 11.09 2.71 -1.31
C ALA A 76 11.76 3.88 -2.01
N SER A 77 11.88 4.99 -1.29
CA SER A 77 12.74 6.09 -1.66
C SER A 77 13.76 6.34 -0.56
N ARG A 78 14.99 6.65 -0.96
CA ARG A 78 16.12 6.92 -0.07
C ARG A 78 16.80 8.23 -0.47
N MET A 79 17.21 8.99 0.53
CA MET A 79 18.07 10.15 0.35
C MET A 79 19.29 9.96 1.26
N HIS A 80 20.47 9.89 0.69
CA HIS A 80 21.67 9.45 1.40
C HIS A 80 21.41 8.09 2.09
N ASN A 81 21.56 8.01 3.39
CA ASN A 81 21.30 6.79 4.18
C ASN A 81 19.92 6.74 4.82
N THR A 82 19.06 7.75 4.58
CA THR A 82 17.74 7.84 5.21
C THR A 82 16.65 7.36 4.27
N LEU A 83 15.83 6.43 4.71
CA LEU A 83 14.62 6.03 4.01
C LEU A 83 13.58 7.15 4.11
N THR A 84 13.23 7.74 2.98
CA THR A 84 12.35 8.91 2.89
C THR A 84 10.90 8.56 2.58
N GLY A 85 10.67 7.38 1.98
CA GLY A 85 9.33 6.90 1.65
C GLY A 85 9.29 5.38 1.51
N ALA A 86 8.13 4.81 1.82
CA ALA A 86 7.83 3.39 1.72
C ALA A 86 6.48 3.17 1.05
N LEU A 87 6.40 2.20 0.15
CA LEU A 87 5.20 1.85 -0.60
C LEU A 87 5.03 0.34 -0.66
N TRP A 88 3.88 -0.12 -0.22
CA TRP A 88 3.47 -1.52 -0.24
C TRP A 88 2.23 -1.68 -1.12
N LEU A 89 2.33 -2.55 -2.11
CA LEU A 89 1.25 -2.85 -3.04
C LEU A 89 0.91 -4.35 -3.00
N VAL A 90 -0.34 -4.65 -3.36
CA VAL A 90 -0.89 -6.01 -3.38
C VAL A 90 -1.54 -6.25 -4.74
N ASP A 91 -1.21 -7.38 -5.37
CA ASP A 91 -1.85 -7.80 -6.61
C ASP A 91 -3.31 -8.17 -6.35
N GLU A 92 -4.21 -7.73 -7.21
CA GLU A 92 -5.65 -7.98 -7.18
C GLU A 92 -6.18 -8.28 -8.57
N GLY A 93 -7.38 -8.88 -8.62
CA GLY A 93 -8.04 -9.23 -9.87
C GLY A 93 -7.47 -10.50 -10.51
N GLY A 94 -7.62 -10.64 -11.82
CA GLY A 94 -7.23 -11.84 -12.56
C GLY A 94 -8.06 -13.07 -12.20
N LEU A 95 -9.26 -12.88 -11.64
CA LEU A 95 -10.17 -13.98 -11.31
C LEU A 95 -10.71 -14.60 -12.59
N SER A 96 -11.07 -15.89 -12.54
CA SER A 96 -11.79 -16.51 -13.66
C SER A 96 -13.14 -15.83 -13.88
N ALA A 97 -13.65 -15.90 -15.12
CA ALA A 97 -14.94 -15.30 -15.46
C ALA A 97 -16.07 -15.85 -14.59
N GLU A 98 -16.04 -17.16 -14.30
CA GLU A 98 -17.03 -17.81 -13.44
C GLU A 98 -16.98 -17.27 -12.01
N LEU A 99 -15.79 -17.14 -11.44
CA LEU A 99 -15.62 -16.61 -10.09
C LEU A 99 -15.97 -15.12 -10.02
N ALA A 100 -15.62 -14.34 -11.03
CA ALA A 100 -16.00 -12.94 -11.13
C ALA A 100 -17.53 -12.76 -11.17
N GLN A 101 -18.24 -13.64 -11.90
CA GLN A 101 -19.70 -13.66 -11.93
C GLN A 101 -20.31 -13.99 -10.55
N GLU A 102 -19.72 -14.94 -9.82
CA GLU A 102 -20.14 -15.27 -8.46
C GLU A 102 -19.89 -14.11 -7.47
N VAL A 103 -18.78 -13.39 -7.65
CA VAL A 103 -18.47 -12.16 -6.86
C VAL A 103 -19.48 -11.06 -7.15
N TRP A 104 -19.75 -10.78 -8.44
CA TRP A 104 -20.73 -9.79 -8.86
C TRP A 104 -22.13 -10.11 -8.33
N ALA A 105 -22.53 -11.37 -8.38
CA ALA A 105 -23.81 -11.83 -7.85
C ALA A 105 -23.88 -11.88 -6.32
N GLY A 106 -22.78 -11.56 -5.61
CA GLY A 106 -22.72 -11.57 -4.15
C GLY A 106 -22.65 -12.95 -3.51
N ARG A 107 -22.47 -14.03 -4.30
CA ARG A 107 -22.44 -15.42 -3.80
C ARG A 107 -21.07 -15.86 -3.30
N ARG A 108 -19.99 -15.25 -3.78
CA ARG A 108 -18.61 -15.57 -3.37
C ARG A 108 -17.84 -14.31 -3.03
N ARG A 109 -16.96 -14.43 -2.02
CA ARG A 109 -16.02 -13.36 -1.58
C ARG A 109 -14.66 -13.98 -1.30
N PRO A 110 -13.85 -14.23 -2.36
CA PRO A 110 -12.50 -14.75 -2.17
C PRO A 110 -11.67 -13.77 -1.35
N ARG A 111 -10.75 -14.29 -0.55
CA ARG A 111 -9.85 -13.45 0.26
C ARG A 111 -8.98 -12.56 -0.62
N GLY A 112 -8.68 -11.36 -0.15
CA GLY A 112 -7.96 -10.35 -0.94
C GLY A 112 -8.89 -9.65 -1.93
N ASN A 113 -8.33 -9.07 -2.99
CA ASN A 113 -9.08 -8.45 -4.10
C ASN A 113 -10.06 -7.34 -3.65
N LEU A 114 -9.69 -6.55 -2.65
CA LEU A 114 -10.58 -5.59 -1.99
C LEU A 114 -11.26 -4.64 -2.97
N VAL A 115 -10.47 -3.96 -3.80
CA VAL A 115 -11.00 -2.99 -4.76
C VAL A 115 -11.65 -3.69 -5.94
N ALA A 116 -10.99 -4.71 -6.51
CA ALA A 116 -11.52 -5.48 -7.64
C ALA A 116 -12.91 -6.06 -7.33
N GLN A 117 -13.08 -6.72 -6.18
CA GLN A 117 -14.38 -7.24 -5.75
C GLN A 117 -15.41 -6.15 -5.48
N SER A 118 -14.99 -5.05 -4.86
CA SER A 118 -15.89 -3.96 -4.53
C SER A 118 -16.44 -3.27 -5.79
N LEU A 119 -15.61 -3.10 -6.81
CA LEU A 119 -16.04 -2.55 -8.09
C LEU A 119 -17.02 -3.50 -8.80
N ALA A 120 -16.76 -4.80 -8.75
CA ALA A 120 -17.67 -5.80 -9.32
C ALA A 120 -19.00 -5.86 -8.58
N ALA A 121 -18.98 -6.03 -7.26
CA ALA A 121 -20.17 -6.31 -6.47
C ALA A 121 -21.02 -5.06 -6.16
N HIS A 122 -20.41 -3.87 -6.09
CA HIS A 122 -21.09 -2.67 -5.57
C HIS A 122 -21.06 -1.46 -6.50
N ALA A 123 -20.19 -1.45 -7.52
CA ALA A 123 -20.10 -0.35 -8.47
C ALA A 123 -20.62 -0.71 -9.88
N GLY A 124 -21.08 -1.94 -10.09
CA GLY A 124 -21.67 -2.38 -11.34
C GLY A 124 -20.66 -2.69 -12.46
N PHE A 125 -19.40 -2.98 -12.10
CA PHE A 125 -18.32 -3.31 -13.05
C PHE A 125 -17.85 -4.77 -12.86
N PRO A 126 -18.61 -5.79 -13.30
CA PRO A 126 -18.26 -7.20 -13.09
C PRO A 126 -16.88 -7.54 -13.66
N GLU A 127 -16.46 -6.89 -14.75
CA GLU A 127 -15.16 -7.09 -15.38
C GLU A 127 -13.98 -6.69 -14.50
N ALA A 128 -14.18 -5.79 -13.53
CA ALA A 128 -13.10 -5.33 -12.65
C ALA A 128 -12.42 -6.46 -11.88
N ALA A 129 -13.14 -7.55 -11.60
CA ALA A 129 -12.58 -8.71 -10.92
C ALA A 129 -11.75 -9.62 -11.84
N VAL A 130 -11.99 -9.57 -13.17
CA VAL A 130 -11.21 -10.30 -14.18
C VAL A 130 -9.95 -9.55 -14.57
N LEU A 131 -10.00 -8.24 -14.59
CA LEU A 131 -8.85 -7.39 -14.90
C LEU A 131 -7.74 -7.59 -13.87
N ARG A 132 -6.49 -7.52 -14.34
CA ARG A 132 -5.30 -7.62 -13.49
C ARG A 132 -4.94 -6.25 -12.94
N SER A 133 -4.95 -6.11 -11.65
CA SER A 133 -4.67 -4.84 -11.00
C SER A 133 -3.70 -4.97 -9.83
N ARG A 134 -3.24 -3.81 -9.34
CA ARG A 134 -2.41 -3.74 -8.15
C ARG A 134 -2.92 -2.63 -7.25
N ARG A 135 -3.18 -2.95 -5.98
CA ARG A 135 -3.69 -1.99 -5.01
C ARG A 135 -2.58 -1.45 -4.13
N VAL A 136 -2.54 -0.13 -3.99
CA VAL A 136 -1.75 0.51 -2.93
C VAL A 136 -2.35 0.12 -1.59
N SER A 137 -1.63 -0.72 -0.85
CA SER A 137 -2.03 -1.17 0.48
C SER A 137 -1.60 -0.16 1.54
N ARG A 138 -0.36 0.29 1.48
CA ARG A 138 0.21 1.28 2.39
C ARG A 138 1.20 2.17 1.66
N ILE A 139 1.20 3.45 2.01
CA ILE A 139 2.20 4.41 1.57
C ILE A 139 2.54 5.34 2.74
N ALA A 140 3.81 5.56 2.97
CA ALA A 140 4.29 6.45 4.01
C ALA A 140 5.44 7.32 3.50
N VAL A 141 5.51 8.55 3.99
CA VAL A 141 6.63 9.46 3.77
C VAL A 141 7.13 9.93 5.13
N HIS A 142 8.42 9.84 5.32
CA HIS A 142 9.10 10.27 6.53
C HIS A 142 8.72 11.73 6.87
N PRO A 143 8.37 12.06 8.12
CA PRO A 143 7.87 13.39 8.50
C PRO A 143 8.76 14.55 8.02
N ALA A 144 10.09 14.42 8.15
CA ALA A 144 11.04 15.44 7.74
C ALA A 144 11.09 15.70 6.21
N PHE A 145 10.54 14.77 5.40
CA PHE A 145 10.56 14.84 3.94
C PHE A 145 9.17 15.01 3.31
N ARG A 146 8.14 15.24 4.12
CA ARG A 146 6.78 15.47 3.62
C ARG A 146 6.71 16.73 2.75
N ARG A 147 5.69 16.76 1.87
CA ARG A 147 5.40 17.87 0.92
C ARG A 147 6.52 18.17 -0.09
N ARG A 148 7.39 17.18 -0.35
CA ARG A 148 8.47 17.25 -1.35
C ARG A 148 8.20 16.41 -2.59
N GLY A 149 6.99 15.89 -2.75
CA GLY A 149 6.60 15.10 -3.93
C GLY A 149 6.92 13.60 -3.85
N ILE A 150 7.59 13.11 -2.79
CA ILE A 150 8.05 11.72 -2.67
C ILE A 150 6.92 10.69 -2.89
N ALA A 151 5.75 10.90 -2.28
CA ALA A 151 4.61 9.98 -2.48
C ALA A 151 4.16 9.95 -3.96
N ARG A 152 4.10 11.11 -4.61
CA ARG A 152 3.75 11.21 -6.03
C ARG A 152 4.79 10.49 -6.91
N ASP A 153 6.06 10.68 -6.61
CA ASP A 153 7.14 10.09 -7.40
C ASP A 153 7.20 8.56 -7.24
N LEU A 154 6.96 8.04 -6.02
CA LEU A 154 6.78 6.60 -5.77
C LEU A 154 5.60 6.03 -6.58
N LEU A 155 4.46 6.72 -6.58
CA LEU A 155 3.28 6.30 -7.33
C LEU A 155 3.50 6.39 -8.85
N ALA A 156 4.22 7.40 -9.33
CA ALA A 156 4.58 7.53 -10.75
C ALA A 156 5.50 6.38 -11.20
N ALA A 157 6.49 6.01 -10.40
CA ALA A 157 7.34 4.86 -10.67
C ALA A 157 6.53 3.56 -10.74
N GLN A 158 5.59 3.37 -9.82
CA GLN A 158 4.73 2.18 -9.81
C GLN A 158 3.74 2.14 -10.98
N LYS A 159 3.27 3.28 -11.46
CA LYS A 159 2.49 3.35 -12.70
C LYS A 159 3.28 2.82 -13.89
N GLN A 160 4.54 3.20 -14.04
CA GLN A 160 5.41 2.70 -15.11
C GLN A 160 5.63 1.19 -14.97
N CYS A 161 5.93 0.70 -13.76
CA CYS A 161 6.08 -0.73 -13.49
C CYS A 161 4.80 -1.53 -13.82
N ALA A 162 3.63 -1.01 -13.47
CA ALA A 162 2.35 -1.62 -13.76
C ALA A 162 2.10 -1.74 -15.27
N GLN A 163 2.39 -0.69 -16.03
CA GLN A 163 2.28 -0.67 -17.48
C GLN A 163 3.22 -1.69 -18.13
N GLN A 164 4.48 -1.77 -17.67
CA GLN A 164 5.46 -2.75 -18.16
C GLN A 164 5.05 -4.20 -17.84
N ALA A 165 4.40 -4.41 -16.68
CA ALA A 165 3.88 -5.72 -16.28
C ALA A 165 2.55 -6.10 -16.95
N GLY A 166 1.98 -5.23 -17.78
CA GLY A 166 0.69 -5.43 -18.45
C GLY A 166 -0.47 -5.50 -17.48
N LEU A 167 -0.42 -4.72 -16.39
CA LEU A 167 -1.57 -4.56 -15.50
C LEU A 167 -2.56 -3.55 -16.09
N ASP A 168 -3.84 -3.80 -15.86
CA ASP A 168 -4.92 -2.99 -16.43
C ASP A 168 -5.10 -1.68 -15.65
N PHE A 169 -4.92 -1.69 -14.32
CA PHE A 169 -5.01 -0.50 -13.49
C PHE A 169 -4.29 -0.64 -12.14
N LEU A 170 -3.94 0.49 -11.56
CA LEU A 170 -3.63 0.62 -10.13
C LEU A 170 -4.86 1.06 -9.37
N SER A 171 -4.96 0.69 -8.11
CA SER A 171 -6.09 1.09 -7.26
C SER A 171 -5.65 1.47 -5.85
N VAL A 172 -6.54 2.16 -5.13
CA VAL A 172 -6.39 2.46 -3.71
C VAL A 172 -7.76 2.45 -3.03
N SER A 173 -7.78 2.05 -1.76
CA SER A 173 -8.91 2.24 -0.84
C SER A 173 -8.44 3.06 0.36
N PHE A 174 -9.15 4.13 0.69
CA PHE A 174 -8.76 5.06 1.75
C PHE A 174 -9.98 5.65 2.46
N GLY A 175 -9.80 6.09 3.72
CA GLY A 175 -10.80 6.91 4.40
C GLY A 175 -10.91 8.28 3.74
N TYR A 176 -12.09 8.64 3.29
CA TYR A 176 -12.30 9.89 2.55
C TYR A 176 -12.08 11.12 3.45
N THR A 177 -11.06 11.87 3.12
CA THR A 177 -10.82 13.25 3.58
C THR A 177 -10.45 14.09 2.37
N SER A 178 -10.67 15.41 2.43
CA SER A 178 -10.31 16.33 1.33
C SER A 178 -8.82 16.25 0.97
N ASP A 179 -7.96 16.12 1.98
CA ASP A 179 -6.51 16.06 1.80
C ASP A 179 -6.07 14.77 1.10
N LEU A 180 -6.60 13.62 1.52
CA LEU A 180 -6.30 12.34 0.88
C LEU A 180 -6.91 12.26 -0.53
N ALA A 181 -8.12 12.74 -0.73
CA ALA A 181 -8.71 12.82 -2.06
C ALA A 181 -7.87 13.69 -3.01
N SER A 182 -7.41 14.85 -2.54
CA SER A 182 -6.52 15.73 -3.29
C SER A 182 -5.17 15.07 -3.61
N LEU A 183 -4.57 14.36 -2.66
CA LEU A 183 -3.33 13.62 -2.86
C LEU A 183 -3.46 12.60 -4.00
N TRP A 184 -4.50 11.76 -3.94
CA TRP A 184 -4.74 10.73 -4.94
C TRP A 184 -5.08 11.33 -6.31
N GLN A 185 -5.88 12.40 -6.35
CA GLN A 185 -6.19 13.10 -7.58
C GLN A 185 -4.95 13.72 -8.22
N GLN A 186 -4.07 14.34 -7.44
CA GLN A 186 -2.81 14.90 -7.94
C GLN A 186 -1.85 13.82 -8.44
N ALA A 187 -1.91 12.60 -7.89
CA ALA A 187 -1.19 11.44 -8.40
C ALA A 187 -1.85 10.80 -9.65
N GLY A 188 -2.96 11.35 -10.14
CA GLY A 188 -3.67 10.92 -11.34
C GLY A 188 -4.79 9.92 -11.11
N PHE A 189 -5.04 9.51 -9.87
CA PHE A 189 -6.14 8.59 -9.55
C PHE A 189 -7.50 9.28 -9.71
N ARG A 190 -8.47 8.52 -10.21
CA ARG A 190 -9.86 8.95 -10.33
C ARG A 190 -10.72 8.22 -9.31
N LEU A 191 -11.52 8.98 -8.57
CA LEU A 191 -12.47 8.43 -7.62
C LEU A 191 -13.56 7.63 -8.37
N VAL A 192 -13.77 6.37 -7.99
CA VAL A 192 -14.73 5.47 -8.64
C VAL A 192 -15.82 4.98 -7.70
N ARG A 193 -15.59 5.06 -6.40
CA ARG A 193 -16.57 4.64 -5.41
C ARG A 193 -16.38 5.37 -4.07
N ILE A 194 -17.50 5.69 -3.42
CA ILE A 194 -17.56 6.10 -1.99
C ILE A 194 -18.57 5.16 -1.32
N SER A 195 -18.26 4.67 -0.12
CA SER A 195 -19.19 3.85 0.66
C SER A 195 -20.38 4.67 1.14
N THR A 196 -21.51 4.01 1.34
CA THR A 196 -22.74 4.64 1.87
C THR A 196 -22.74 4.78 3.39
N GLN A 197 -21.84 4.07 4.07
CA GLN A 197 -21.72 4.07 5.52
C GLN A 197 -20.31 4.43 5.96
N LYS A 198 -20.20 5.11 7.09
CA LYS A 198 -18.90 5.39 7.71
C LYS A 198 -18.33 4.12 8.33
N GLU A 199 -17.04 3.96 8.21
CA GLU A 199 -16.30 2.89 8.89
C GLU A 199 -16.23 3.18 10.38
N ALA A 200 -16.55 2.17 11.20
CA ALA A 200 -16.52 2.31 12.66
C ALA A 200 -15.13 2.65 13.21
N SER A 201 -14.08 2.24 12.50
CA SER A 201 -12.69 2.42 12.94
C SER A 201 -12.13 3.82 12.67
N SER A 202 -12.51 4.44 11.56
CA SER A 202 -11.97 5.73 11.12
C SER A 202 -12.97 6.88 11.24
N GLY A 203 -14.27 6.57 11.35
CA GLY A 203 -15.35 7.56 11.27
C GLY A 203 -15.50 8.20 9.88
N CYS A 204 -14.72 7.78 8.90
CA CYS A 204 -14.74 8.27 7.54
C CYS A 204 -15.53 7.34 6.61
N TYR A 205 -16.01 7.86 5.49
CA TYR A 205 -16.49 7.03 4.40
C TYR A 205 -15.29 6.37 3.70
N ALA A 206 -15.38 5.09 3.38
CA ALA A 206 -14.37 4.45 2.54
C ALA A 206 -14.50 4.95 1.10
N ALA A 207 -13.40 5.36 0.50
CA ALA A 207 -13.32 5.76 -0.89
C ALA A 207 -12.38 4.85 -1.67
N MET A 208 -12.68 4.64 -2.94
CA MET A 208 -11.83 3.87 -3.85
C MET A 208 -11.54 4.69 -5.09
N ALA A 209 -10.28 4.66 -5.52
CA ALA A 209 -9.83 5.36 -6.71
C ALA A 209 -8.94 4.43 -7.56
N ILE A 210 -8.89 4.69 -8.87
CA ILE A 210 -8.09 3.93 -9.85
C ILE A 210 -7.25 4.85 -10.71
N LEU A 211 -6.13 4.33 -11.22
CA LEU A 211 -5.20 4.99 -12.11
C LEU A 211 -4.87 4.10 -13.30
#